data_44317ffc4be60619ffa4cb647a15c0ce
#
_entry.id   44317ffc4be60619ffa4cb647a15c0ce
#
_cell.length_a   1.000
_cell.length_b   1.000
_cell.length_c   1.000
_cell.angle_alpha   90.00
_cell.angle_beta   90.00
_cell.angle_gamma   90.00
#
_symmetry.space_group_name_H-M   'P 1'
#
loop_
_entity.id
_entity.type
_entity.pdbx_description
1 polymer ?
#
loop_
_entity_poly.entity_id
_entity_poly.type
_entity_poly.pdbx_seq_one_letter_code
_entity_poly.pdbx_strand_id
1 'polypeptide(L)'
;MMKLRYSPTSPYVRKVSVVAIETGLEARIERVPTDIRAPTPDFHRDNPLGKVPTLVTEGGETLYDSPVICEYLDSLHDGLPLFPPPGGPRWTALRRQALADGIA
;
A
#
# COMPACT_ATOMS: atom_id res chain seq x y z
N MET A 1 3.80 14.83 -4.08
CA MET A 1 3.63 13.95 -2.91
C MET A 1 2.67 12.84 -3.21
N MET A 2 2.97 11.63 -2.79
CA MET A 2 2.02 10.53 -2.91
C MET A 2 0.85 10.72 -1.93
N LYS A 3 -0.31 10.16 -2.26
CA LYS A 3 -1.49 10.22 -1.38
C LYS A 3 -1.96 8.82 -1.06
N LEU A 4 -2.15 8.54 0.22
CA LEU A 4 -2.65 7.25 0.69
C LEU A 4 -4.04 7.41 1.27
N ARG A 5 -5.04 6.85 0.61
CA ARG A 5 -6.38 6.76 1.19
C ARG A 5 -6.40 5.66 2.22
N TYR A 6 -6.86 5.98 3.42
CA TYR A 6 -6.75 5.09 4.56
C TYR A 6 -7.98 5.13 5.46
N SER A 7 -8.11 4.07 6.25
CA SER A 7 -8.96 4.05 7.43
C SER A 7 -8.11 3.59 8.62
N PRO A 8 -8.35 4.12 9.82
CA PRO A 8 -7.50 3.82 10.98
C PRO A 8 -7.62 2.38 11.48
N THR A 9 -8.66 1.66 11.08
CA THR A 9 -8.92 0.29 11.56
C THR A 9 -8.52 -0.79 10.57
N SER A 10 -8.09 -0.44 9.35
CA SER A 10 -7.74 -1.43 8.34
C SER A 10 -6.36 -2.05 8.61
N PRO A 11 -6.28 -3.40 8.75
CA PRO A 11 -4.98 -4.08 8.88
C PRO A 11 -4.13 -3.97 7.63
N TYR A 12 -4.75 -3.84 6.47
CA TYR A 12 -4.04 -3.70 5.19
C TYR A 12 -3.40 -2.32 5.06
N VAL A 13 -4.08 -1.28 5.53
CA VAL A 13 -3.50 0.07 5.65
C VAL A 13 -2.33 0.06 6.62
N ARG A 14 -2.46 -0.66 7.74
CA ARG A 14 -1.39 -0.77 8.73
C ARG A 14 -0.13 -1.40 8.13
N LYS A 15 -0.28 -2.43 7.31
CA LYS A 15 0.84 -3.06 6.61
C LYS A 15 1.55 -2.03 5.72
N VAL A 16 0.81 -1.26 4.93
CA VAL A 16 1.36 -0.21 4.08
C VAL A 16 2.09 0.84 4.92
N SER A 17 1.51 1.24 6.04
CA SER A 17 2.12 2.22 6.94
C SER A 17 3.46 1.74 7.50
N VAL A 18 3.54 0.48 7.90
CA VAL A 18 4.79 -0.13 8.37
C VAL A 18 5.84 -0.13 7.26
N VAL A 19 5.46 -0.52 6.05
CA VAL A 19 6.37 -0.51 4.91
C VAL A 19 6.87 0.91 4.62
N ALA A 20 5.99 1.90 4.68
CA ALA A 20 6.39 3.30 4.47
C ALA A 20 7.42 3.76 5.49
N ILE A 21 7.25 3.38 6.75
CA ILE A 21 8.20 3.71 7.82
C ILE A 21 9.54 3.00 7.59
N GLU A 22 9.51 1.70 7.34
CA GLU A 22 10.72 0.88 7.15
C GLU A 22 11.53 1.31 5.92
N THR A 23 10.87 1.82 4.90
CA THR A 23 11.56 2.28 3.67
C THR A 23 11.94 3.76 3.72
N GLY A 24 11.57 4.48 4.79
CA GLY A 24 11.87 5.90 4.93
C GLY A 24 11.03 6.81 4.04
N LEU A 25 9.90 6.33 3.54
CA LEU A 25 9.07 7.06 2.59
C LEU A 25 7.89 7.79 3.24
N GLU A 26 7.72 7.66 4.56
CA GLU A 26 6.56 8.21 5.26
C GLU A 26 6.36 9.70 5.01
N ALA A 27 7.44 10.48 4.98
CA ALA A 27 7.38 11.92 4.75
C ALA A 27 6.95 12.31 3.33
N ARG A 28 6.98 11.36 2.39
CA ARG A 28 6.55 11.57 1.00
C ARG A 28 5.10 11.19 0.76
N ILE A 29 4.37 10.79 1.80
CA ILE A 29 3.01 10.31 1.70
C ILE A 29 2.08 11.21 2.50
N GLU A 30 1.12 11.82 1.81
CA GLU A 30 0.00 12.51 2.44
C GLU A 30 -1.10 11.50 2.73
N ARG A 31 -1.60 11.48 3.95
CA ARG A 31 -2.67 10.58 4.34
C ARG A 31 -4.02 11.24 4.14
N VAL A 32 -4.92 10.54 3.42
CA VAL A 32 -6.26 11.04 3.10
C VAL A 32 -7.28 10.14 3.81
N PRO A 33 -7.91 10.62 4.89
CA PRO A 33 -8.95 9.83 5.58
C PRO A 33 -10.09 9.53 4.62
N THR A 34 -10.53 8.27 4.59
CA THR A 34 -11.54 7.81 3.64
C THR A 34 -12.51 6.88 4.35
N ASP A 35 -13.81 7.21 4.28
CA ASP A 35 -14.86 6.35 4.83
C ASP A 35 -15.39 5.45 3.73
N ILE A 36 -15.11 4.15 3.82
CA ILE A 36 -15.55 3.18 2.82
C ILE A 36 -17.06 2.96 2.83
N ARG A 37 -17.74 3.37 3.90
CA ARG A 37 -19.20 3.25 4.03
C ARG A 37 -19.94 4.41 3.38
N ALA A 38 -19.24 5.50 3.11
CA ALA A 38 -19.80 6.70 2.48
C ALA A 38 -18.87 7.16 1.35
N PRO A 39 -18.71 6.34 0.29
CA PRO A 39 -17.73 6.62 -0.76
C PRO A 39 -18.12 7.88 -1.56
N THR A 40 -17.10 8.66 -1.90
CA THR A 40 -17.25 9.83 -2.76
C THR A 40 -16.94 9.47 -4.20
N PRO A 41 -17.38 10.28 -5.19
CA PRO A 41 -16.99 10.07 -6.59
C PRO A 41 -15.49 10.08 -6.79
N ASP A 42 -14.75 10.91 -6.06
CA ASP A 42 -13.29 10.97 -6.14
C ASP A 42 -12.65 9.65 -5.71
N PHE A 43 -13.16 9.04 -4.65
CA PHE A 43 -12.66 7.75 -4.17
C PHE A 43 -12.91 6.65 -5.22
N HIS A 44 -14.12 6.58 -5.77
CA HIS A 44 -14.42 5.59 -6.80
C HIS A 44 -13.62 5.80 -8.08
N ARG A 45 -13.25 7.03 -8.39
CA ARG A 45 -12.36 7.31 -9.52
C ARG A 45 -10.97 6.76 -9.26
N ASP A 46 -10.44 6.90 -8.04
CA ASP A 46 -9.14 6.38 -7.68
C ASP A 46 -9.13 4.86 -7.56
N ASN A 47 -10.21 4.28 -7.05
CA ASN A 47 -10.35 2.84 -6.91
C ASN A 47 -11.80 2.40 -7.12
N PRO A 48 -12.13 1.83 -8.27
CA PRO A 48 -13.50 1.37 -8.55
C PRO A 48 -14.03 0.33 -7.56
N LEU A 49 -13.14 -0.39 -6.87
CA LEU A 49 -13.53 -1.37 -5.85
C LEU A 49 -13.96 -0.71 -4.54
N GLY A 50 -13.67 0.59 -4.37
CA GLY A 50 -14.06 1.32 -3.16
C GLY A 50 -13.41 0.79 -1.89
N LYS A 51 -12.15 0.38 -1.96
CA LYS A 51 -11.42 -0.20 -0.83
C LYS A 51 -10.19 0.60 -0.48
N VAL A 52 -9.82 0.58 0.79
CA VAL A 52 -8.54 1.11 1.27
C VAL A 52 -7.63 -0.06 1.65
N PRO A 53 -6.31 0.07 1.51
CA PRO A 53 -5.57 1.24 1.04
C PRO A 53 -5.64 1.42 -0.47
N THR A 54 -5.58 2.67 -0.89
CA THR A 54 -5.42 3.06 -2.30
C THR A 54 -4.34 4.14 -2.33
N LEU A 55 -3.34 3.98 -3.16
CA LEU A 55 -2.24 4.93 -3.29
C LEU A 55 -2.35 5.68 -4.62
N VAL A 56 -2.24 6.99 -4.55
CA VAL A 56 -2.03 7.83 -5.74
C VAL A 56 -0.55 8.19 -5.78
N THR A 57 0.14 7.78 -6.83
CA THR A 57 1.58 8.03 -6.99
C THR A 57 1.85 9.50 -7.29
N GLU A 58 3.12 9.89 -7.23
CA GLU A 58 3.52 11.27 -7.58
C GLU A 58 3.16 11.61 -9.03
N GLY A 59 3.16 10.61 -9.91
CA GLY A 59 2.77 10.79 -11.30
C GLY A 59 1.27 10.77 -11.55
N GLY A 60 0.46 10.56 -10.51
CA GLY A 60 -1.00 10.53 -10.62
C GLY A 60 -1.60 9.16 -10.92
N GLU A 61 -0.81 8.11 -11.00
CA GLU A 61 -1.32 6.75 -11.13
C GLU A 61 -1.95 6.28 -9.83
N THR A 62 -3.00 5.46 -9.92
CA THR A 62 -3.62 4.85 -8.75
C THR A 62 -3.22 3.39 -8.64
N LEU A 63 -2.82 2.98 -7.43
CA LEU A 63 -2.41 1.61 -7.14
C LEU A 63 -3.25 1.04 -6.01
N TYR A 64 -3.64 -0.19 -6.13
CA TYR A 64 -4.31 -1.04 -5.14
C TYR A 64 -4.08 -2.50 -5.55
N ASP A 65 -4.21 -3.50 -4.70
CA ASP A 65 -4.44 -3.39 -3.28
C ASP A 65 -3.12 -3.32 -2.48
N SER A 66 -3.13 -3.68 -1.20
CA SER A 66 -1.97 -3.50 -0.33
C SER A 66 -0.69 -4.21 -0.80
N PRO A 67 -0.73 -5.43 -1.36
CA PRO A 67 0.50 -6.06 -1.88
C PRO A 67 1.16 -5.25 -2.99
N VAL A 68 0.37 -4.72 -3.90
CA VAL A 68 0.88 -3.88 -5.00
C VAL A 68 1.52 -2.61 -4.45
N ILE A 69 0.85 -1.96 -3.51
CA ILE A 69 1.36 -0.73 -2.89
C ILE A 69 2.67 -0.98 -2.16
N CYS A 70 2.76 -2.06 -1.39
CA CYS A 70 3.97 -2.41 -0.64
C CYS A 70 5.15 -2.68 -1.58
N GLU A 71 4.95 -3.41 -2.66
CA GLU A 71 6.02 -3.65 -3.63
C GLU A 71 6.43 -2.36 -4.34
N TYR A 72 5.47 -1.49 -4.65
CA TYR A 72 5.78 -0.19 -5.25
C TYR A 72 6.65 0.66 -4.33
N LEU A 73 6.26 0.80 -3.06
CA LEU A 73 7.04 1.56 -2.07
C LEU A 73 8.45 0.98 -1.92
N ASP A 74 8.57 -0.34 -1.89
CA ASP A 74 9.86 -1.00 -1.78
C ASP A 74 10.76 -0.72 -2.98
N SER A 75 10.19 -0.37 -4.13
CA SER A 75 10.96 -0.01 -5.33
C SER A 75 11.52 1.41 -5.31
N LEU A 76 11.07 2.26 -4.38
CA LEU A 76 11.38 3.69 -4.38
C LEU A 76 12.55 4.09 -3.47
N HIS A 77 13.06 3.20 -2.63
CA HIS A 77 14.15 3.51 -1.71
C HIS A 77 15.44 2.80 -2.08
N ASP A 78 16.56 3.33 -1.60
CA ASP A 78 17.89 2.82 -1.92
C ASP A 78 18.44 1.86 -0.85
N GLY A 79 17.68 1.63 0.20
CA GLY A 79 18.08 0.73 1.28
C GLY A 79 17.93 -0.73 0.91
N LEU A 80 18.10 -1.60 1.91
CA LEU A 80 17.92 -3.03 1.73
C LEU A 80 16.47 -3.33 1.36
N PRO A 81 16.20 -4.03 0.25
CA PRO A 81 14.83 -4.35 -0.15
C PRO A 81 14.11 -5.19 0.88
N LEU A 82 12.82 -4.90 1.10
CA LEU A 82 11.95 -5.74 1.94
C LEU A 82 11.53 -7.01 1.21
N PHE A 83 11.33 -6.91 -0.11
CA PHE A 83 11.04 -8.06 -0.96
C PHE A 83 12.33 -8.47 -1.67
N PRO A 84 12.75 -9.75 -1.54
CA PRO A 84 13.92 -10.24 -2.26
C PRO A 84 13.77 -10.10 -3.78
N PRO A 85 14.89 -10.05 -4.52
CA PRO A 85 14.82 -10.07 -5.99
C PRO A 85 14.18 -11.37 -6.51
N PRO A 86 13.82 -11.43 -7.81
CA PRO A 86 13.20 -12.64 -8.38
C PRO A 86 13.97 -13.91 -8.04
N GLY A 87 13.22 -14.96 -7.67
CA GLY A 87 13.77 -16.26 -7.24
C GLY A 87 13.00 -16.83 -6.06
N GLY A 88 13.51 -17.94 -5.52
CA GLY A 88 12.87 -18.68 -4.43
C GLY A 88 12.57 -17.86 -3.18
N PRO A 89 13.53 -17.05 -2.66
CA PRO A 89 13.28 -16.23 -1.48
C PRO A 89 12.13 -15.21 -1.68
N ARG A 90 11.97 -14.69 -2.89
CA ARG A 90 10.87 -13.77 -3.19
C ARG A 90 9.52 -14.48 -3.08
N TRP A 91 9.40 -15.68 -3.62
CA TRP A 91 8.15 -16.45 -3.54
C TRP A 91 7.77 -16.75 -2.09
N THR A 92 8.76 -17.05 -1.25
CA THR A 92 8.52 -17.25 0.18
C THR A 92 8.01 -15.98 0.86
N ALA A 93 8.60 -14.83 0.54
CA ALA A 93 8.15 -13.54 1.09
C ALA A 93 6.71 -13.21 0.66
N LEU A 94 6.39 -13.39 -0.60
CA LEU A 94 5.06 -13.15 -1.13
C LEU A 94 4.02 -14.09 -0.51
N ARG A 95 4.38 -15.35 -0.32
CA ARG A 95 3.50 -16.33 0.34
C ARG A 95 3.23 -15.95 1.79
N ARG A 96 4.24 -15.50 2.52
CA ARG A 96 4.07 -15.04 3.91
C ARG A 96 3.16 -13.81 3.99
N GLN A 97 3.31 -12.89 3.05
CA GLN A 97 2.42 -11.75 2.94
C GLN A 97 0.97 -12.20 2.70
N ALA A 98 0.77 -13.12 1.76
CA ALA A 98 -0.56 -13.65 1.45
C ALA A 98 -1.19 -14.35 2.65
N LEU A 99 -0.39 -15.09 3.42
CA LEU A 99 -0.86 -15.74 4.64
C LEU A 99 -1.34 -14.70 5.67
N ALA A 100 -0.53 -13.68 5.91
CA ALA A 100 -0.89 -12.61 6.85
C ALA A 100 -2.16 -11.87 6.41
N ASP A 101 -2.27 -11.55 5.14
CA ASP A 101 -3.44 -10.86 4.58
C ASP A 101 -4.70 -11.74 4.69
N GLY A 102 -4.56 -13.05 4.53
CA GLY A 102 -5.67 -13.98 4.64
C GLY A 102 -6.18 -14.20 6.06
N ILE A 103 -5.37 -13.90 7.07
CA ILE A 103 -5.76 -13.98 8.48
C ILE A 103 -6.49 -12.71 8.92
N ALA A 104 -6.15 -11.59 8.32
CA ALA A 104 -6.65 -10.28 8.70
C ALA A 104 -8.14 -10.06 8.37
#